data_34a7383b807ed848c0be7dda314ed390
#
_entry.id   34a7383b807ed848c0be7dda314ed390
#
_cell.length_a   1.000
_cell.length_b   1.000
_cell.length_c   1.000
_cell.angle_alpha   90.00
_cell.angle_beta   90.00
_cell.angle_gamma   90.00
#
_symmetry.space_group_name_H-M   'P 1'
#
loop_
_entity.id
_entity.type
_entity.pdbx_description
1 polymer ?
#
loop_
_entity_poly.entity_id
_entity_poly.type
_entity_poly.pdbx_seq_one_letter_code
_entity_poly.pdbx_strand_id
1 'polypeptide(L)'
;MAKVKPFRGIRPPKELVEKVESRPYDVLNSEEARAEAGDNEMSLYHIIKPEIDFPEGTSEYDPRVYEKAAENFQKFQDKGWLLQDDKENYYIYAQTMNGKTQYGLVVGAYVDDYMTGKIKKHELTRRDKEEDRMKHVRVNNANIEPVFFAYPDNKVLNDLIMRYAATEPEYDFIAPIDGFGHKFWVISDEKDIETITNEFAKMPNMYIADGHHRSAAAALVGAEKAKLNKDHKGDEEYNYFMAVCFQASQLTILDYNRVMKDLNRMEPEEFLRKLTRNFIVEDKGEEIYKPQEIHDFSLYLDKHWYSLKAKEGTYDDSDPIGVLDVDISSRLILDDLLGIKDLRGSNRIDFVGGLRGLGELKRRVDSGEMRLALALYPVSMQQIMDIADSGNIMPPKATWFEPKLRSGLVIHKLI
;
A
#
# COMPACT_ATOMS: atom_id res chain seq x y z
N MET A 1 -2.03 -23.78 2.55
CA MET A 1 -1.96 -23.08 3.83
C MET A 1 -0.78 -22.14 3.80
N ALA A 2 -0.89 -20.96 4.36
CA ALA A 2 0.16 -19.94 4.31
C ALA A 2 1.37 -20.36 5.14
N LYS A 3 2.58 -20.12 4.62
CA LYS A 3 3.82 -20.43 5.31
C LYS A 3 4.58 -19.15 5.64
N VAL A 4 4.89 -18.96 6.91
CA VAL A 4 5.69 -17.85 7.42
C VAL A 4 6.84 -18.34 8.27
N LYS A 5 7.88 -17.51 8.44
CA LYS A 5 9.08 -17.81 9.21
C LYS A 5 9.54 -16.57 9.98
N PRO A 6 10.06 -16.71 11.22
CA PRO A 6 10.80 -15.65 11.86
C PRO A 6 12.14 -15.43 11.14
N PHE A 7 12.75 -14.26 11.30
CA PHE A 7 14.03 -13.94 10.66
C PHE A 7 14.89 -13.04 11.55
N ARG A 8 16.19 -13.00 11.26
CA ARG A 8 17.13 -12.11 11.94
C ARG A 8 17.07 -10.71 11.31
N GLY A 9 16.18 -9.86 11.84
CA GLY A 9 15.97 -8.52 11.32
C GLY A 9 17.22 -7.65 11.44
N ILE A 10 17.46 -6.83 10.41
CA ILE A 10 18.44 -5.73 10.48
C ILE A 10 17.65 -4.48 10.80
N ARG A 11 17.96 -3.80 11.90
CA ARG A 11 17.17 -2.70 12.40
C ARG A 11 18.00 -1.64 13.10
N PRO A 12 17.55 -0.38 13.18
CA PRO A 12 18.28 0.66 13.89
C PRO A 12 18.28 0.45 15.39
N PRO A 13 19.33 0.92 16.11
CA PRO A 13 19.24 1.16 17.55
C PRO A 13 18.06 2.07 17.89
N LYS A 14 17.47 1.88 19.09
CA LYS A 14 16.27 2.61 19.55
C LYS A 14 16.38 4.13 19.38
N GLU A 15 17.52 4.68 19.71
CA GLU A 15 17.81 6.11 19.65
C GLU A 15 18.01 6.67 18.23
N LEU A 16 18.13 5.80 17.24
CA LEU A 16 18.35 6.19 15.83
C LEU A 16 17.12 5.96 14.94
N VAL A 17 16.08 5.26 15.41
CA VAL A 17 14.95 4.84 14.57
C VAL A 17 14.29 6.02 13.88
N GLU A 18 14.05 7.13 14.56
CA GLU A 18 13.44 8.35 13.99
C GLU A 18 14.30 9.03 12.91
N LYS A 19 15.62 8.80 12.94
CA LYS A 19 16.55 9.31 11.92
C LYS A 19 16.67 8.38 10.73
N VAL A 20 16.43 7.09 10.93
CA VAL A 20 16.56 6.07 9.87
C VAL A 20 15.26 5.88 9.12
N GLU A 21 14.13 5.86 9.82
CA GLU A 21 12.83 5.59 9.21
C GLU A 21 12.48 6.53 8.06
N SER A 22 11.73 6.04 7.10
CA SER A 22 11.25 6.86 5.98
C SER A 22 9.88 6.39 5.48
N ARG A 23 9.21 7.25 4.72
CA ARG A 23 8.04 6.84 3.93
C ARG A 23 8.48 5.86 2.82
N PRO A 24 7.59 5.01 2.31
CA PRO A 24 7.94 4.10 1.21
C PRO A 24 8.28 4.87 -0.08
N TYR A 25 9.10 4.26 -0.93
CA TYR A 25 9.67 4.89 -2.13
C TYR A 25 8.63 5.41 -3.14
N ASP A 26 7.44 4.83 -3.15
CA ASP A 26 6.40 5.05 -4.15
C ASP A 26 5.39 6.16 -3.79
N VAL A 27 5.52 6.78 -2.61
CA VAL A 27 4.64 7.88 -2.18
C VAL A 27 5.23 9.26 -2.38
N LEU A 28 6.47 9.34 -2.85
CA LEU A 28 7.18 10.60 -3.08
C LEU A 28 8.11 10.51 -4.31
N ASN A 29 8.34 11.66 -4.95
CA ASN A 29 9.33 11.76 -6.01
C ASN A 29 10.74 12.01 -5.45
N SER A 30 11.75 12.08 -6.33
CA SER A 30 13.15 12.22 -5.91
C SER A 30 13.47 13.58 -5.28
N GLU A 31 12.77 14.66 -5.71
CA GLU A 31 12.95 16.01 -5.13
C GLU A 31 12.38 16.05 -3.71
N GLU A 32 11.19 15.48 -3.51
CA GLU A 32 10.57 15.34 -2.20
C GLU A 32 11.42 14.48 -1.26
N ALA A 33 11.97 13.36 -1.74
CA ALA A 33 12.85 12.51 -0.96
C ALA A 33 14.13 13.23 -0.54
N ARG A 34 14.73 14.00 -1.46
CA ARG A 34 15.91 14.83 -1.17
C ARG A 34 15.59 15.91 -0.11
N ALA A 35 14.45 16.56 -0.24
CA ALA A 35 14.01 17.57 0.73
C ALA A 35 13.75 16.98 2.11
N GLU A 36 13.13 15.80 2.18
CA GLU A 36 12.88 15.11 3.46
C GLU A 36 14.15 14.55 4.10
N ALA A 37 15.07 13.99 3.32
CA ALA A 37 16.37 13.56 3.83
C ALA A 37 17.19 14.74 4.37
N GLY A 38 17.17 15.90 3.68
CA GLY A 38 17.94 17.07 4.07
C GLY A 38 19.40 16.73 4.31
N ASP A 39 19.95 17.16 5.45
CA ASP A 39 21.32 16.86 5.88
C ASP A 39 21.43 15.55 6.72
N ASN A 40 20.35 14.77 6.79
CA ASN A 40 20.33 13.54 7.58
C ASN A 40 20.96 12.37 6.82
N GLU A 41 22.24 12.12 7.02
CA GLU A 41 22.96 11.00 6.41
C GLU A 41 22.44 9.61 6.80
N MET A 42 21.62 9.50 7.85
CA MET A 42 21.03 8.24 8.32
C MET A 42 19.65 7.96 7.71
N SER A 43 19.10 8.90 6.92
CA SER A 43 17.80 8.70 6.28
C SER A 43 17.83 7.48 5.35
N LEU A 44 16.86 6.58 5.50
CA LEU A 44 16.77 5.40 4.63
C LEU A 44 16.56 5.76 3.15
N TYR A 45 16.15 6.98 2.83
CA TYR A 45 16.07 7.44 1.44
C TYR A 45 17.38 7.27 0.69
N HIS A 46 18.54 7.38 1.35
CA HIS A 46 19.85 7.10 0.74
C HIS A 46 19.99 5.64 0.22
N ILE A 47 19.14 4.72 0.71
CA ILE A 47 19.13 3.31 0.28
C ILE A 47 17.98 3.04 -0.68
N ILE A 48 16.77 3.56 -0.43
CA ILE A 48 15.57 3.24 -1.22
C ILE A 48 15.33 4.20 -2.38
N LYS A 49 15.92 5.40 -2.33
CA LYS A 49 15.92 6.45 -3.38
C LYS A 49 17.32 7.05 -3.55
N PRO A 50 18.33 6.23 -3.84
CA PRO A 50 19.74 6.64 -3.80
C PRO A 50 20.12 7.65 -4.89
N GLU A 51 19.25 7.94 -5.85
CA GLU A 51 19.39 9.04 -6.79
C GLU A 51 19.48 10.41 -6.11
N ILE A 52 19.05 10.53 -4.85
CA ILE A 52 19.21 11.77 -4.07
C ILE A 52 20.69 12.10 -3.74
N ASP A 53 21.59 11.13 -3.82
CA ASP A 53 23.03 11.30 -3.61
C ASP A 53 23.77 11.78 -4.87
N PHE A 54 23.05 11.93 -5.98
CA PHE A 54 23.57 12.42 -7.26
C PHE A 54 23.04 13.82 -7.58
N PRO A 55 23.59 14.51 -8.60
CA PRO A 55 23.05 15.78 -9.06
C PRO A 55 21.55 15.68 -9.42
N GLU A 56 20.82 16.78 -9.21
CA GLU A 56 19.42 16.88 -9.60
C GLU A 56 19.20 16.48 -11.06
N GLY A 57 18.08 15.80 -11.34
CA GLY A 57 17.76 15.28 -12.67
C GLY A 57 18.42 13.94 -13.00
N THR A 58 19.22 13.35 -12.10
CA THR A 58 19.71 11.98 -12.28
C THR A 58 18.51 11.01 -12.24
N SER A 59 18.43 10.15 -13.26
CA SER A 59 17.35 9.17 -13.36
C SER A 59 17.42 8.14 -12.22
N GLU A 60 16.28 7.83 -11.61
CA GLU A 60 16.16 6.73 -10.64
C GLU A 60 16.57 5.36 -11.23
N TYR A 61 16.62 5.24 -12.56
CA TYR A 61 17.01 4.02 -13.28
C TYR A 61 18.47 3.99 -13.74
N ASP A 62 19.28 5.00 -13.42
CA ASP A 62 20.71 5.01 -13.73
C ASP A 62 21.41 3.85 -13.00
N PRO A 63 22.24 3.03 -13.70
CA PRO A 63 22.92 1.89 -13.07
C PRO A 63 23.70 2.25 -11.80
N ARG A 64 24.31 3.44 -11.74
CA ARG A 64 25.08 3.94 -10.59
C ARG A 64 24.21 4.12 -9.34
N VAL A 65 22.93 4.37 -9.53
CA VAL A 65 21.95 4.55 -8.43
C VAL A 65 21.79 3.22 -7.67
N TYR A 66 21.73 2.09 -8.37
CA TYR A 66 21.64 0.76 -7.72
C TYR A 66 22.94 0.40 -6.98
N GLU A 67 24.11 0.70 -7.56
CA GLU A 67 25.39 0.49 -6.88
C GLU A 67 25.45 1.33 -5.61
N LYS A 68 24.98 2.57 -5.67
CA LYS A 68 24.92 3.48 -4.52
C LYS A 68 23.98 2.97 -3.41
N ALA A 69 22.86 2.34 -3.77
CA ALA A 69 21.99 1.69 -2.79
C ALA A 69 22.75 0.65 -1.96
N ALA A 70 23.52 -0.23 -2.64
CA ALA A 70 24.30 -1.28 -1.98
C ALA A 70 25.44 -0.70 -1.11
N GLU A 71 26.15 0.32 -1.61
CA GLU A 71 27.17 1.03 -0.84
C GLU A 71 26.60 1.65 0.44
N ASN A 72 25.46 2.34 0.31
CA ASN A 72 24.81 2.98 1.44
C ASN A 72 24.30 1.94 2.45
N PHE A 73 23.72 0.85 1.99
CA PHE A 73 23.25 -0.22 2.89
C PHE A 73 24.42 -0.85 3.66
N GLN A 74 25.59 -1.04 3.03
CA GLN A 74 26.78 -1.49 3.71
C GLN A 74 27.31 -0.42 4.70
N LYS A 75 27.38 0.87 4.27
CA LYS A 75 27.78 2.00 5.12
C LYS A 75 26.93 2.07 6.39
N PHE A 76 25.60 1.88 6.28
CA PHE A 76 24.70 1.93 7.45
C PHE A 76 25.02 0.83 8.45
N GLN A 77 25.36 -0.38 7.99
CA GLN A 77 25.77 -1.48 8.86
C GLN A 77 27.15 -1.21 9.48
N ASP A 78 28.13 -0.76 8.70
CA ASP A 78 29.49 -0.47 9.19
C ASP A 78 29.52 0.67 10.22
N LYS A 79 28.59 1.62 10.11
CA LYS A 79 28.44 2.73 11.06
C LYS A 79 27.62 2.36 12.31
N GLY A 80 27.05 1.16 12.35
CA GLY A 80 26.15 0.74 13.43
C GLY A 80 24.79 1.45 13.43
N TRP A 81 24.42 2.10 12.34
CA TRP A 81 23.10 2.70 12.18
C TRP A 81 22.01 1.64 11.94
N LEU A 82 22.42 0.47 11.45
CA LEU A 82 21.63 -0.72 11.28
C LEU A 82 22.39 -1.91 11.85
N LEU A 83 21.78 -2.66 12.77
CA LEU A 83 22.34 -3.82 13.43
C LEU A 83 21.47 -5.05 13.18
N GLN A 84 22.09 -6.20 12.94
CA GLN A 84 21.36 -7.45 12.78
C GLN A 84 21.08 -8.09 14.14
N ASP A 85 19.85 -8.54 14.35
CA ASP A 85 19.47 -9.29 15.55
C ASP A 85 20.25 -10.62 15.65
N ASP A 86 20.55 -11.04 16.86
CA ASP A 86 21.29 -12.30 17.10
C ASP A 86 20.44 -13.54 16.84
N LYS A 87 19.13 -13.42 17.00
CA LYS A 87 18.16 -14.52 16.86
C LYS A 87 17.11 -14.22 15.79
N GLU A 88 16.49 -15.27 15.28
CA GLU A 88 15.30 -15.16 14.44
C GLU A 88 14.10 -14.76 15.30
N ASN A 89 13.42 -13.69 14.93
CA ASN A 89 12.29 -13.10 15.63
C ASN A 89 11.12 -12.90 14.67
N TYR A 90 9.91 -12.85 15.21
CA TYR A 90 8.82 -12.08 14.64
C TYR A 90 8.79 -10.70 15.29
N TYR A 91 8.06 -9.78 14.68
CA TYR A 91 7.91 -8.44 15.26
C TYR A 91 6.46 -8.01 15.16
N ILE A 92 6.06 -7.08 16.02
CA ILE A 92 4.79 -6.37 15.91
C ILE A 92 5.09 -4.94 15.52
N TYR A 93 4.41 -4.47 14.50
CA TYR A 93 4.44 -3.08 14.07
C TYR A 93 3.04 -2.48 14.19
N ALA A 94 2.88 -1.49 15.04
CA ALA A 94 1.63 -0.77 15.23
C ALA A 94 1.71 0.64 14.64
N GLN A 95 0.63 1.04 13.98
CA GLN A 95 0.48 2.37 13.38
C GLN A 95 -0.77 3.03 13.92
N THR A 96 -0.66 4.30 14.35
CA THR A 96 -1.79 5.09 14.86
C THR A 96 -2.04 6.29 13.96
N MET A 97 -3.25 6.38 13.42
CA MET A 97 -3.73 7.50 12.61
C MET A 97 -5.11 7.91 13.10
N ASN A 98 -5.32 9.21 13.37
CA ASN A 98 -6.62 9.75 13.80
C ASN A 98 -7.22 9.00 15.01
N GLY A 99 -6.39 8.61 15.98
CA GLY A 99 -6.80 7.90 17.19
C GLY A 99 -7.11 6.40 17.01
N LYS A 100 -7.03 5.87 15.79
CA LYS A 100 -7.15 4.44 15.51
C LYS A 100 -5.77 3.81 15.37
N THR A 101 -5.53 2.71 16.08
CA THR A 101 -4.30 1.92 15.98
C THR A 101 -4.58 0.59 15.29
N GLN A 102 -3.75 0.24 14.31
CA GLN A 102 -3.71 -1.07 13.68
C GLN A 102 -2.40 -1.78 14.00
N TYR A 103 -2.45 -3.09 14.22
CA TYR A 103 -1.32 -3.90 14.64
C TYR A 103 -1.02 -4.98 13.60
N GLY A 104 0.18 -4.99 13.06
CA GLY A 104 0.63 -5.97 12.09
C GLY A 104 1.76 -6.85 12.65
N LEU A 105 1.77 -8.12 12.23
CA LEU A 105 2.88 -9.05 12.45
C LEU A 105 3.87 -8.95 11.30
N VAL A 106 5.14 -8.67 11.61
CA VAL A 106 6.22 -8.67 10.63
C VAL A 106 6.79 -10.08 10.54
N VAL A 107 6.74 -10.64 9.36
CA VAL A 107 7.10 -12.05 9.09
C VAL A 107 7.90 -12.19 7.80
N GLY A 108 8.67 -13.25 7.67
CA GLY A 108 9.12 -13.75 6.38
C GLY A 108 8.00 -14.55 5.72
N ALA A 109 7.38 -14.02 4.66
CA ALA A 109 6.34 -14.69 3.89
C ALA A 109 6.96 -15.57 2.80
N TYR A 110 6.43 -16.77 2.58
CA TYR A 110 7.05 -17.76 1.70
C TYR A 110 6.87 -17.41 0.20
N VAL A 111 7.96 -17.39 -0.53
CA VAL A 111 8.01 -17.05 -1.96
C VAL A 111 7.09 -17.94 -2.78
N ASP A 112 7.08 -19.25 -2.53
CA ASP A 112 6.23 -20.18 -3.29
C ASP A 112 4.74 -19.96 -3.04
N ASP A 113 4.34 -19.45 -1.90
CA ASP A 113 2.93 -19.06 -1.64
C ASP A 113 2.49 -17.88 -2.53
N TYR A 114 3.42 -16.99 -2.88
CA TYR A 114 3.18 -15.95 -3.89
C TYR A 114 3.11 -16.54 -5.30
N MET A 115 4.05 -17.44 -5.66
CA MET A 115 4.13 -18.04 -6.99
C MET A 115 2.94 -18.96 -7.28
N THR A 116 2.40 -19.64 -6.26
CA THR A 116 1.28 -20.58 -6.37
C THR A 116 -0.10 -19.93 -6.12
N GLY A 117 -0.13 -18.63 -5.81
CA GLY A 117 -1.37 -17.87 -5.63
C GLY A 117 -2.07 -18.06 -4.28
N LYS A 118 -1.39 -18.56 -3.25
CA LYS A 118 -1.89 -18.53 -1.87
C LYS A 118 -1.75 -17.12 -1.25
N ILE A 119 -0.75 -16.36 -1.68
CA ILE A 119 -0.73 -14.91 -1.48
C ILE A 119 -1.48 -14.29 -2.65
N LYS A 120 -2.70 -13.84 -2.37
CA LYS A 120 -3.66 -13.34 -3.34
C LYS A 120 -3.35 -11.91 -3.76
N LYS A 121 -3.53 -11.65 -5.04
CA LYS A 121 -3.33 -10.34 -5.69
C LYS A 121 -4.66 -9.79 -6.14
N HIS A 122 -4.82 -8.48 -6.08
CA HIS A 122 -5.98 -7.79 -6.64
C HIS A 122 -5.59 -6.68 -7.64
N GLU A 123 -4.28 -6.51 -7.91
CA GLU A 123 -3.75 -5.53 -8.86
C GLU A 123 -2.66 -6.14 -9.74
N LEU A 124 -2.60 -5.70 -11.01
CA LEU A 124 -1.52 -6.06 -11.93
C LEU A 124 -0.29 -5.17 -11.70
N THR A 125 0.87 -5.78 -11.69
CA THR A 125 2.13 -5.06 -11.64
C THR A 125 2.54 -4.53 -13.02
N ARG A 126 3.25 -3.39 -13.03
CA ARG A 126 3.90 -2.85 -14.21
C ARG A 126 5.31 -3.41 -14.30
N ARG A 127 5.67 -3.94 -15.47
CA ARG A 127 6.95 -4.61 -15.70
C ARG A 127 8.16 -3.71 -15.43
N ASP A 128 8.10 -2.44 -15.84
CA ASP A 128 9.16 -1.46 -15.59
C ASP A 128 9.44 -1.24 -14.10
N LYS A 129 8.39 -1.11 -13.29
CA LYS A 129 8.49 -0.94 -11.84
C LYS A 129 8.92 -2.24 -11.14
N GLU A 130 8.47 -3.38 -11.63
CA GLU A 130 8.86 -4.69 -11.12
C GLU A 130 10.36 -4.93 -11.34
N GLU A 131 10.87 -4.72 -12.56
CA GLU A 131 12.28 -4.86 -12.89
C GLU A 131 13.18 -3.90 -12.08
N ASP A 132 12.73 -2.68 -11.84
CA ASP A 132 13.41 -1.71 -11.00
C ASP A 132 13.55 -2.22 -9.56
N ARG A 133 12.44 -2.66 -8.93
CA ARG A 133 12.49 -3.21 -7.57
C ARG A 133 13.28 -4.51 -7.49
N MET A 134 13.24 -5.37 -8.52
CA MET A 134 14.09 -6.55 -8.58
C MET A 134 15.58 -6.21 -8.55
N LYS A 135 16.01 -5.16 -9.27
CA LYS A 135 17.40 -4.68 -9.21
C LYS A 135 17.77 -4.26 -7.79
N HIS A 136 16.94 -3.46 -7.13
CA HIS A 136 17.17 -3.06 -5.73
C HIS A 136 17.30 -4.27 -4.79
N VAL A 137 16.42 -5.26 -4.90
CA VAL A 137 16.51 -6.49 -4.10
C VAL A 137 17.80 -7.26 -4.37
N ARG A 138 18.21 -7.37 -5.65
CA ARG A 138 19.44 -8.09 -6.03
C ARG A 138 20.69 -7.42 -5.49
N VAL A 139 20.84 -6.09 -5.67
CA VAL A 139 22.07 -5.38 -5.28
C VAL A 139 22.23 -5.30 -3.76
N ASN A 140 21.14 -5.08 -3.03
CA ASN A 140 21.16 -5.06 -1.58
C ASN A 140 21.20 -6.46 -0.95
N ASN A 141 20.83 -7.48 -1.71
CA ASN A 141 20.61 -8.84 -1.22
C ASN A 141 19.69 -8.88 0.02
N ALA A 142 18.67 -8.02 0.02
CA ALA A 142 17.75 -7.79 1.13
C ALA A 142 16.40 -7.25 0.66
N ASN A 143 15.36 -7.48 1.44
CA ASN A 143 14.11 -6.75 1.38
C ASN A 143 14.22 -5.54 2.30
N ILE A 144 14.54 -4.38 1.73
CA ILE A 144 14.74 -3.13 2.49
C ILE A 144 13.40 -2.57 2.97
N GLU A 145 12.37 -2.68 2.15
CA GLU A 145 11.03 -2.16 2.41
C GLU A 145 10.04 -3.30 2.61
N PRO A 146 9.15 -3.23 3.60
CA PRO A 146 8.14 -4.25 3.83
C PRO A 146 7.04 -4.20 2.77
N VAL A 147 6.35 -5.31 2.58
CA VAL A 147 5.08 -5.38 1.88
C VAL A 147 3.93 -5.46 2.87
N PHE A 148 2.75 -4.98 2.47
CA PHE A 148 1.60 -4.86 3.33
C PHE A 148 0.57 -5.93 2.98
N PHE A 149 0.33 -6.87 3.91
CA PHE A 149 -0.61 -7.97 3.74
C PHE A 149 -1.78 -7.88 4.71
N ALA A 150 -2.90 -8.46 4.30
CA ALA A 150 -4.03 -8.74 5.15
C ALA A 150 -4.21 -10.26 5.32
N TYR A 151 -4.74 -10.67 6.48
CA TYR A 151 -5.18 -12.04 6.74
C TYR A 151 -6.56 -12.04 7.42
N PRO A 152 -7.37 -13.12 7.27
CA PRO A 152 -8.64 -13.27 7.97
C PRO A 152 -8.45 -13.17 9.47
N ASP A 153 -9.39 -12.52 10.16
CA ASP A 153 -9.30 -12.31 11.60
C ASP A 153 -9.05 -13.59 12.38
N ASN A 154 -8.11 -13.54 13.33
CA ASN A 154 -7.68 -14.66 14.14
C ASN A 154 -7.55 -14.25 15.60
N LYS A 155 -8.42 -14.82 16.45
CA LYS A 155 -8.46 -14.48 17.86
C LYS A 155 -7.15 -14.81 18.61
N VAL A 156 -6.49 -15.93 18.28
CA VAL A 156 -5.26 -16.36 18.97
C VAL A 156 -4.14 -15.37 18.69
N LEU A 157 -3.97 -14.97 17.43
CA LEU A 157 -2.98 -13.95 17.04
C LEU A 157 -3.33 -12.59 17.64
N ASN A 158 -4.61 -12.21 17.66
CA ASN A 158 -5.02 -10.96 18.29
C ASN A 158 -4.69 -10.91 19.78
N ASP A 159 -5.03 -11.96 20.53
CA ASP A 159 -4.76 -12.03 21.96
C ASP A 159 -3.24 -11.97 22.24
N LEU A 160 -2.42 -12.64 21.40
CA LEU A 160 -0.97 -12.58 21.49
C LEU A 160 -0.45 -11.15 21.23
N ILE A 161 -0.90 -10.51 20.16
CA ILE A 161 -0.52 -9.14 19.81
C ILE A 161 -0.89 -8.17 20.94
N MET A 162 -2.11 -8.27 21.48
CA MET A 162 -2.58 -7.39 22.55
C MET A 162 -1.78 -7.58 23.85
N ARG A 163 -1.29 -8.78 24.13
CA ARG A 163 -0.40 -9.05 25.27
C ARG A 163 0.92 -8.29 25.12
N TYR A 164 1.54 -8.29 23.94
CA TYR A 164 2.74 -7.49 23.66
C TYR A 164 2.46 -5.99 23.66
N ALA A 165 1.33 -5.57 23.09
CA ALA A 165 0.92 -4.16 23.07
C ALA A 165 0.75 -3.53 24.47
N ALA A 166 0.51 -4.36 25.50
CA ALA A 166 0.45 -3.94 26.89
C ALA A 166 1.83 -3.79 27.56
N THR A 167 2.92 -4.13 26.85
CA THR A 167 4.30 -3.98 27.34
C THR A 167 4.97 -2.76 26.72
N GLU A 168 6.13 -2.37 27.28
CA GLU A 168 6.94 -1.29 26.70
C GLU A 168 7.43 -1.69 25.29
N PRO A 169 7.23 -0.86 24.26
CA PRO A 169 7.72 -1.15 22.92
C PRO A 169 9.23 -0.89 22.78
N GLU A 170 9.84 -1.58 21.84
CA GLU A 170 11.23 -1.31 21.40
C GLU A 170 11.33 0.09 20.78
N TYR A 171 10.38 0.45 19.89
CA TYR A 171 10.26 1.79 19.32
C TYR A 171 8.89 2.37 19.66
N ASP A 172 8.86 3.67 19.98
CA ASP A 172 7.65 4.46 20.19
C ASP A 172 7.94 5.91 19.77
N PHE A 173 7.40 6.31 18.63
CA PHE A 173 7.61 7.65 18.10
C PHE A 173 6.42 8.15 17.27
N ILE A 174 6.39 9.45 17.07
CA ILE A 174 5.44 10.12 16.16
C ILE A 174 6.25 10.68 15.00
N ALA A 175 5.94 10.23 13.79
CA ALA A 175 6.63 10.69 12.59
C ALA A 175 6.30 12.18 12.32
N PRO A 176 7.30 13.06 12.20
CA PRO A 176 7.06 14.50 12.13
C PRO A 176 6.38 14.95 10.83
N ILE A 177 6.50 14.17 9.77
CA ILE A 177 5.99 14.54 8.45
C ILE A 177 4.46 14.44 8.33
N ASP A 178 3.82 13.53 9.05
CA ASP A 178 2.39 13.26 8.97
C ASP A 178 1.68 13.17 10.33
N GLY A 179 2.44 13.18 11.43
CA GLY A 179 1.92 13.10 12.79
C GLY A 179 1.39 11.72 13.17
N PHE A 180 1.70 10.67 12.41
CA PHE A 180 1.28 9.31 12.72
C PHE A 180 2.17 8.67 13.78
N GLY A 181 1.55 7.91 14.68
CA GLY A 181 2.26 7.16 15.70
C GLY A 181 2.76 5.80 15.21
N HIS A 182 3.96 5.44 15.62
CA HIS A 182 4.59 4.17 15.27
C HIS A 182 5.14 3.49 16.51
N LYS A 183 4.75 2.22 16.72
CA LYS A 183 5.29 1.39 17.81
C LYS A 183 5.75 0.05 17.28
N PHE A 184 6.77 -0.52 17.92
CA PHE A 184 7.40 -1.74 17.44
C PHE A 184 7.81 -2.63 18.63
N TRP A 185 7.56 -3.94 18.54
CA TRP A 185 7.96 -4.93 19.55
C TRP A 185 8.67 -6.09 18.89
N VAL A 186 9.63 -6.67 19.61
CA VAL A 186 10.36 -7.87 19.21
C VAL A 186 9.73 -9.08 19.89
N ILE A 187 9.39 -10.11 19.13
CA ILE A 187 8.87 -11.40 19.63
C ILE A 187 9.99 -12.44 19.54
N SER A 188 10.63 -12.74 20.65
CA SER A 188 11.72 -13.71 20.76
C SER A 188 11.38 -14.92 21.62
N ASP A 189 10.18 -14.97 22.22
CA ASP A 189 9.71 -16.12 22.99
C ASP A 189 9.38 -17.29 22.03
N GLU A 190 9.99 -18.45 22.27
CA GLU A 190 9.87 -19.62 21.38
C GLU A 190 8.44 -20.14 21.25
N LYS A 191 7.63 -20.06 22.33
CA LYS A 191 6.22 -20.50 22.30
C LYS A 191 5.37 -19.56 21.49
N ASP A 192 5.65 -18.26 21.56
CA ASP A 192 4.93 -17.25 20.78
C ASP A 192 5.31 -17.37 19.30
N ILE A 193 6.58 -17.60 18.99
CA ILE A 193 7.07 -17.88 17.62
C ILE A 193 6.37 -19.13 17.07
N GLU A 194 6.32 -20.23 17.82
CA GLU A 194 5.62 -21.44 17.41
C GLU A 194 4.12 -21.19 17.21
N THR A 195 3.49 -20.45 18.13
CA THR A 195 2.06 -20.09 18.02
C THR A 195 1.78 -19.31 16.74
N ILE A 196 2.55 -18.27 16.44
CA ILE A 196 2.38 -17.46 15.22
C ILE A 196 2.54 -18.34 13.99
N THR A 197 3.60 -19.13 13.91
CA THR A 197 3.88 -20.00 12.77
C THR A 197 2.72 -20.99 12.54
N ASN A 198 2.22 -21.62 13.61
CA ASN A 198 1.13 -22.59 13.55
C ASN A 198 -0.21 -21.95 13.18
N GLU A 199 -0.50 -20.73 13.64
CA GLU A 199 -1.75 -20.03 13.29
C GLU A 199 -1.75 -19.61 11.82
N PHE A 200 -0.64 -19.10 11.27
CA PHE A 200 -0.54 -18.83 9.83
C PHE A 200 -0.66 -20.12 8.99
N ALA A 201 -0.10 -21.23 9.47
CA ALA A 201 -0.22 -22.53 8.80
C ALA A 201 -1.66 -23.06 8.72
N LYS A 202 -2.62 -22.50 9.44
CA LYS A 202 -4.05 -22.83 9.33
C LYS A 202 -4.77 -21.98 8.28
N MET A 203 -4.19 -20.85 7.88
CA MET A 203 -4.82 -19.92 6.94
C MET A 203 -4.68 -20.43 5.51
N PRO A 204 -5.77 -20.47 4.72
CA PRO A 204 -5.69 -20.91 3.33
C PRO A 204 -4.94 -19.89 2.47
N ASN A 205 -5.19 -18.61 2.68
CA ASN A 205 -4.66 -17.50 1.88
C ASN A 205 -4.26 -16.31 2.75
N MET A 206 -3.35 -15.49 2.20
CA MET A 206 -3.11 -14.11 2.62
C MET A 206 -3.38 -13.19 1.42
N TYR A 207 -3.57 -11.90 1.66
CA TYR A 207 -3.98 -10.94 0.63
C TYR A 207 -3.03 -9.75 0.63
N ILE A 208 -2.51 -9.38 -0.55
CA ILE A 208 -1.72 -8.17 -0.68
C ILE A 208 -2.65 -6.97 -0.53
N ALA A 209 -2.43 -6.14 0.46
CA ALA A 209 -3.14 -4.87 0.63
C ALA A 209 -2.42 -3.75 -0.14
N ASP A 210 -1.10 -3.63 0.02
CA ASP A 210 -0.27 -2.64 -0.67
C ASP A 210 1.13 -3.22 -0.97
N GLY A 211 1.82 -2.66 -1.99
CA GLY A 211 3.16 -3.11 -2.37
C GLY A 211 3.18 -4.28 -3.35
N HIS A 212 2.26 -4.34 -4.31
CA HIS A 212 2.22 -5.38 -5.34
C HIS A 212 3.54 -5.50 -6.12
N HIS A 213 4.17 -4.38 -6.50
CA HIS A 213 5.46 -4.39 -7.20
C HIS A 213 6.59 -4.90 -6.30
N ARG A 214 6.62 -4.52 -5.01
CA ARG A 214 7.60 -5.01 -4.03
C ARG A 214 7.43 -6.51 -3.78
N SER A 215 6.19 -6.99 -3.65
CA SER A 215 5.88 -8.41 -3.48
C SER A 215 6.34 -9.23 -4.69
N ALA A 216 6.01 -8.77 -5.90
CA ALA A 216 6.44 -9.43 -7.14
C ALA A 216 7.96 -9.49 -7.25
N ALA A 217 8.64 -8.36 -7.04
CA ALA A 217 10.10 -8.28 -7.14
C ALA A 217 10.80 -9.20 -6.13
N ALA A 218 10.36 -9.20 -4.88
CA ALA A 218 10.93 -10.04 -3.83
C ALA A 218 10.74 -11.54 -4.15
N ALA A 219 9.54 -11.94 -4.57
CA ALA A 219 9.24 -13.33 -4.91
C ALA A 219 10.02 -13.80 -6.14
N LEU A 220 10.11 -12.99 -7.19
CA LEU A 220 10.84 -13.33 -8.41
C LEU A 220 12.35 -13.45 -8.15
N VAL A 221 12.94 -12.54 -7.38
CA VAL A 221 14.36 -12.63 -7.02
C VAL A 221 14.62 -13.84 -6.12
N GLY A 222 13.73 -14.13 -5.18
CA GLY A 222 13.82 -15.36 -4.37
C GLY A 222 13.80 -16.63 -5.22
N ALA A 223 12.87 -16.71 -6.17
CA ALA A 223 12.78 -17.84 -7.10
C ALA A 223 14.01 -17.95 -8.02
N GLU A 224 14.59 -16.82 -8.48
CA GLU A 224 15.86 -16.81 -9.24
C GLU A 224 17.01 -17.39 -8.40
N LYS A 225 17.14 -16.95 -7.13
CA LYS A 225 18.19 -17.43 -6.22
C LYS A 225 18.05 -18.94 -5.97
N ALA A 226 16.83 -19.41 -5.73
CA ALA A 226 16.53 -20.84 -5.56
C ALA A 226 16.96 -21.66 -6.79
N LYS A 227 16.66 -21.18 -7.99
CA LYS A 227 17.04 -21.81 -9.26
C LYS A 227 18.55 -21.84 -9.50
N LEU A 228 19.27 -20.80 -9.06
CA LEU A 228 20.72 -20.69 -9.25
C LEU A 228 21.52 -21.45 -8.19
N ASN A 229 20.95 -21.70 -7.01
CA ASN A 229 21.60 -22.43 -5.94
C ASN A 229 21.47 -23.94 -6.16
N LYS A 230 22.59 -24.60 -6.50
CA LYS A 230 22.64 -26.06 -6.71
C LYS A 230 22.40 -26.87 -5.42
N ASP A 231 22.66 -26.26 -4.28
CA ASP A 231 22.51 -26.86 -2.95
C ASP A 231 21.21 -26.39 -2.24
N HIS A 232 20.24 -25.93 -3.03
CA HIS A 232 18.96 -25.42 -2.53
C HIS A 232 18.20 -26.47 -1.71
N LYS A 233 17.82 -26.12 -0.47
CA LYS A 233 17.12 -26.99 0.49
C LYS A 233 15.68 -26.56 0.75
N GLY A 234 15.36 -25.30 0.45
CA GLY A 234 14.02 -24.72 0.66
C GLY A 234 13.82 -23.98 1.98
N ASP A 235 14.85 -23.89 2.82
CA ASP A 235 14.85 -23.16 4.10
C ASP A 235 15.70 -21.89 4.11
N GLU A 236 16.39 -21.61 2.99
CA GLU A 236 17.23 -20.42 2.86
C GLU A 236 16.41 -19.13 2.93
N GLU A 237 17.04 -18.04 3.42
CA GLU A 237 16.37 -16.74 3.64
C GLU A 237 15.72 -16.17 2.37
N TYR A 238 16.31 -16.35 1.20
CA TYR A 238 15.74 -15.88 -0.07
C TYR A 238 14.43 -16.58 -0.47
N ASN A 239 14.04 -17.68 0.19
CA ASN A 239 12.72 -18.31 0.01
C ASN A 239 11.61 -17.56 0.75
N TYR A 240 11.97 -16.51 1.49
CA TYR A 240 11.04 -15.71 2.25
C TYR A 240 11.27 -14.23 1.95
N PHE A 241 10.21 -13.42 2.05
CA PHE A 241 10.30 -11.98 1.91
C PHE A 241 9.51 -11.27 2.99
N MET A 242 9.97 -10.10 3.38
CA MET A 242 9.46 -9.36 4.52
C MET A 242 8.06 -8.80 4.26
N ALA A 243 7.10 -9.21 5.05
CA ALA A 243 5.72 -8.71 5.02
C ALA A 243 5.26 -8.27 6.41
N VAL A 244 4.45 -7.21 6.46
CA VAL A 244 3.68 -6.82 7.64
C VAL A 244 2.24 -7.25 7.39
N CYS A 245 1.76 -8.20 8.20
CA CYS A 245 0.47 -8.84 8.05
C CYS A 245 -0.51 -8.34 9.10
N PHE A 246 -1.62 -7.75 8.68
CA PHE A 246 -2.67 -7.21 9.55
C PHE A 246 -3.94 -8.06 9.46
N GLN A 247 -4.71 -8.10 10.55
CA GLN A 247 -6.06 -8.62 10.48
C GLN A 247 -6.93 -7.73 9.60
N ALA A 248 -7.76 -8.35 8.76
CA ALA A 248 -8.57 -7.66 7.77
C ALA A 248 -9.47 -6.57 8.40
N SER A 249 -10.06 -6.85 9.58
CA SER A 249 -10.94 -5.91 10.28
C SER A 249 -10.24 -4.67 10.85
N GLN A 250 -8.91 -4.70 11.02
CA GLN A 250 -8.15 -3.55 11.55
C GLN A 250 -7.82 -2.52 10.48
N LEU A 251 -7.82 -2.92 9.20
CA LEU A 251 -7.37 -2.07 8.11
C LEU A 251 -8.32 -0.91 7.82
N THR A 252 -7.71 0.22 7.46
CA THR A 252 -8.42 1.39 7.00
C THR A 252 -8.16 1.57 5.50
N ILE A 253 -9.24 1.50 4.73
CA ILE A 253 -9.22 1.80 3.30
C ILE A 253 -9.93 3.13 3.11
N LEU A 254 -9.25 4.07 2.50
CA LEU A 254 -9.80 5.38 2.17
C LEU A 254 -10.35 5.38 0.74
N ASP A 255 -11.24 6.31 0.49
CA ASP A 255 -11.77 6.59 -0.82
C ASP A 255 -10.66 7.03 -1.80
N TYR A 256 -10.78 6.62 -3.05
CA TYR A 256 -9.91 7.07 -4.13
C TYR A 256 -10.77 7.82 -5.15
N ASN A 257 -10.72 9.15 -5.08
CA ASN A 257 -11.62 10.04 -5.78
C ASN A 257 -11.10 10.42 -7.17
N ARG A 258 -11.97 10.92 -8.03
CA ARG A 258 -11.67 11.30 -9.40
C ARG A 258 -11.95 12.78 -9.60
N VAL A 259 -11.11 13.43 -10.41
CA VAL A 259 -11.34 14.79 -10.90
C VAL A 259 -11.15 14.80 -12.41
N MET A 260 -12.02 15.47 -13.14
CA MET A 260 -12.05 15.47 -14.61
C MET A 260 -11.99 16.89 -15.15
N LYS A 261 -11.32 17.07 -16.30
CA LYS A 261 -11.04 18.37 -16.90
C LYS A 261 -12.21 18.96 -17.66
N ASP A 262 -13.15 18.15 -18.13
CA ASP A 262 -14.24 18.61 -18.97
C ASP A 262 -15.47 17.68 -18.89
N LEU A 263 -16.59 18.13 -19.45
CA LEU A 263 -17.86 17.41 -19.53
C LEU A 263 -18.10 16.77 -20.91
N ASN A 264 -17.04 16.48 -21.69
CA ASN A 264 -17.17 15.91 -23.03
C ASN A 264 -18.10 16.72 -23.93
N ARG A 265 -17.92 18.03 -23.97
CA ARG A 265 -18.71 19.02 -24.74
C ARG A 265 -20.18 19.15 -24.31
N MET A 266 -20.60 18.53 -23.21
CA MET A 266 -21.95 18.74 -22.68
C MET A 266 -22.01 20.00 -21.80
N GLU A 267 -23.17 20.64 -21.79
CA GLU A 267 -23.50 21.65 -20.78
C GLU A 267 -23.84 20.95 -19.45
N PRO A 268 -23.66 21.61 -18.31
CA PRO A 268 -23.87 21.03 -16.99
C PRO A 268 -25.27 20.42 -16.81
N GLU A 269 -26.31 21.12 -17.26
CA GLU A 269 -27.70 20.64 -17.17
C GLU A 269 -27.93 19.37 -18.02
N GLU A 270 -27.29 19.29 -19.17
CA GLU A 270 -27.35 18.11 -20.02
C GLU A 270 -26.66 16.93 -19.35
N PHE A 271 -25.48 17.15 -18.77
CA PHE A 271 -24.72 16.13 -18.04
C PHE A 271 -25.54 15.59 -16.85
N LEU A 272 -26.06 16.49 -15.98
CA LEU A 272 -26.91 16.11 -14.84
C LEU A 272 -28.14 15.34 -15.28
N ARG A 273 -28.82 15.80 -16.35
CA ARG A 273 -29.98 15.08 -16.92
C ARG A 273 -29.62 13.69 -17.45
N LYS A 274 -28.43 13.51 -18.05
CA LYS A 274 -28.00 12.18 -18.52
C LYS A 274 -27.68 11.25 -17.35
N LEU A 275 -27.11 11.76 -16.26
CA LEU A 275 -26.89 10.98 -15.04
C LEU A 275 -28.16 10.36 -14.48
N THR A 276 -29.32 11.04 -14.60
CA THR A 276 -30.59 10.50 -14.09
C THR A 276 -31.06 9.22 -14.79
N ARG A 277 -30.43 8.79 -15.88
CA ARG A 277 -30.71 7.49 -16.49
C ARG A 277 -30.34 6.33 -15.55
N ASN A 278 -29.16 6.43 -14.93
CA ASN A 278 -28.57 5.36 -14.16
C ASN A 278 -28.51 5.67 -12.64
N PHE A 279 -28.73 6.92 -12.26
CA PHE A 279 -28.62 7.37 -10.87
C PHE A 279 -29.87 8.14 -10.43
N ILE A 280 -30.17 8.09 -9.14
CA ILE A 280 -31.03 9.06 -8.47
C ILE A 280 -30.10 10.23 -8.11
N VAL A 281 -30.40 11.42 -8.64
CA VAL A 281 -29.56 12.61 -8.50
C VAL A 281 -30.27 13.61 -7.61
N GLU A 282 -29.63 14.03 -6.52
CA GLU A 282 -30.16 15.04 -5.61
C GLU A 282 -29.13 16.16 -5.42
N ASP A 283 -29.56 17.41 -5.57
CA ASP A 283 -28.73 18.59 -5.24
C ASP A 283 -28.60 18.72 -3.70
N LYS A 284 -27.36 18.72 -3.20
CA LYS A 284 -27.04 18.90 -1.77
C LYS A 284 -26.54 20.32 -1.46
N GLY A 285 -26.51 21.22 -2.44
CA GLY A 285 -26.07 22.61 -2.28
C GLY A 285 -24.54 22.74 -2.23
N GLU A 286 -24.07 23.78 -1.56
CA GLU A 286 -22.63 24.14 -1.51
C GLU A 286 -21.85 23.42 -0.41
N GLU A 287 -22.52 22.81 0.56
CA GLU A 287 -21.89 22.06 1.64
C GLU A 287 -21.38 20.70 1.16
N ILE A 288 -20.20 20.31 1.64
CA ILE A 288 -19.58 19.05 1.28
C ILE A 288 -20.50 17.88 1.61
N TYR A 289 -20.92 17.14 0.58
CA TYR A 289 -21.61 15.87 0.72
C TYR A 289 -20.61 14.73 0.57
N LYS A 290 -20.53 13.85 1.56
CA LYS A 290 -19.69 12.64 1.54
C LYS A 290 -20.58 11.43 1.30
N PRO A 291 -20.21 10.49 0.38
CA PRO A 291 -20.91 9.21 0.22
C PRO A 291 -21.10 8.50 1.55
N GLN A 292 -22.31 7.97 1.81
CA GLN A 292 -22.69 7.39 3.10
C GLN A 292 -22.63 5.86 3.12
N GLU A 293 -22.83 5.24 1.96
CA GLU A 293 -22.88 3.80 1.80
C GLU A 293 -22.38 3.41 0.40
N ILE A 294 -22.20 2.11 0.16
CA ILE A 294 -21.88 1.58 -1.15
C ILE A 294 -23.01 1.97 -2.16
N HIS A 295 -22.63 2.24 -3.40
CA HIS A 295 -23.49 2.72 -4.50
C HIS A 295 -24.02 4.16 -4.33
N ASP A 296 -23.50 4.88 -3.33
CA ASP A 296 -23.69 6.31 -3.16
C ASP A 296 -22.39 7.04 -3.55
N PHE A 297 -22.52 7.99 -4.46
CA PHE A 297 -21.42 8.80 -4.97
C PHE A 297 -21.69 10.27 -4.67
N SER A 298 -20.64 11.06 -4.64
CA SER A 298 -20.74 12.50 -4.51
C SER A 298 -20.11 13.16 -5.73
N LEU A 299 -20.90 13.97 -6.43
CA LEU A 299 -20.43 14.78 -7.56
C LEU A 299 -20.32 16.24 -7.13
N TYR A 300 -19.20 16.87 -7.45
CA TYR A 300 -19.03 18.32 -7.32
C TYR A 300 -18.94 18.98 -8.69
N LEU A 301 -19.88 19.86 -9.00
CA LEU A 301 -19.98 20.57 -10.27
C LEU A 301 -20.64 21.95 -10.04
N ASP A 302 -20.07 23.01 -10.63
CA ASP A 302 -20.60 24.37 -10.58
C ASP A 302 -20.94 24.87 -9.15
N LYS A 303 -20.01 24.59 -8.20
CA LYS A 303 -20.12 24.94 -6.78
C LYS A 303 -21.18 24.20 -5.97
N HIS A 304 -21.88 23.23 -6.58
CA HIS A 304 -22.85 22.38 -5.92
C HIS A 304 -22.33 20.94 -5.78
N TRP A 305 -22.66 20.35 -4.64
CA TRP A 305 -22.54 18.92 -4.40
C TRP A 305 -23.83 18.22 -4.74
N TYR A 306 -23.75 17.08 -5.39
CA TYR A 306 -24.88 16.23 -5.72
C TYR A 306 -24.63 14.84 -5.14
N SER A 307 -25.65 14.22 -4.52
CA SER A 307 -25.61 12.80 -4.28
C SER A 307 -26.09 12.05 -5.54
N LEU A 308 -25.36 10.98 -5.88
CA LEU A 308 -25.71 10.10 -6.99
C LEU A 308 -25.88 8.69 -6.43
N LYS A 309 -27.10 8.20 -6.29
CA LYS A 309 -27.37 6.84 -5.84
C LYS A 309 -27.62 5.96 -7.07
N ALA A 310 -26.81 4.91 -7.27
CA ALA A 310 -26.95 3.99 -8.38
C ALA A 310 -28.31 3.26 -8.30
N LYS A 311 -29.01 3.19 -9.45
CA LYS A 311 -30.31 2.52 -9.54
C LYS A 311 -30.14 1.01 -9.58
N GLU A 312 -31.13 0.28 -9.07
CA GLU A 312 -31.22 -1.17 -9.27
C GLU A 312 -31.11 -1.54 -10.76
N GLY A 313 -30.37 -2.61 -11.05
CA GLY A 313 -30.12 -3.07 -12.43
C GLY A 313 -28.95 -2.36 -13.13
N THR A 314 -28.29 -1.38 -12.50
CA THR A 314 -27.04 -0.78 -13.02
C THR A 314 -25.80 -1.54 -12.62
N TYR A 315 -25.92 -2.44 -11.66
CA TYR A 315 -24.89 -3.35 -11.14
C TYR A 315 -25.49 -4.72 -10.83
N ASP A 316 -24.63 -5.73 -10.65
CA ASP A 316 -24.99 -7.10 -10.30
C ASP A 316 -24.24 -7.49 -9.03
N ASP A 317 -24.95 -7.76 -7.95
CA ASP A 317 -24.39 -8.16 -6.64
C ASP A 317 -23.62 -9.50 -6.71
N SER A 318 -23.87 -10.32 -7.73
CA SER A 318 -23.16 -11.57 -7.96
C SER A 318 -21.85 -11.41 -8.74
N ASP A 319 -21.61 -10.25 -9.37
CA ASP A 319 -20.35 -9.92 -10.04
C ASP A 319 -19.42 -9.16 -9.08
N PRO A 320 -18.34 -9.78 -8.59
CA PRO A 320 -17.45 -9.16 -7.61
C PRO A 320 -16.74 -7.89 -8.10
N ILE A 321 -16.68 -7.66 -9.43
CA ILE A 321 -16.14 -6.42 -10.02
C ILE A 321 -17.27 -5.45 -10.34
N GLY A 322 -18.30 -5.92 -11.02
CA GLY A 322 -19.41 -5.07 -11.50
C GLY A 322 -20.21 -4.41 -10.38
N VAL A 323 -20.18 -4.96 -9.16
CA VAL A 323 -20.78 -4.39 -7.96
C VAL A 323 -19.98 -3.24 -7.35
N LEU A 324 -18.70 -3.06 -7.73
CA LEU A 324 -17.85 -2.01 -7.16
C LEU A 324 -18.23 -0.61 -7.67
N ASP A 325 -18.26 0.36 -6.77
CA ASP A 325 -18.44 1.77 -7.11
C ASP A 325 -17.44 2.28 -8.12
N VAL A 326 -16.21 1.78 -8.05
CA VAL A 326 -15.15 2.05 -9.03
C VAL A 326 -15.57 1.60 -10.44
N ASP A 327 -16.14 0.41 -10.58
CA ASP A 327 -16.58 -0.12 -11.87
C ASP A 327 -17.85 0.58 -12.37
N ILE A 328 -18.85 0.75 -11.50
CA ILE A 328 -20.09 1.46 -11.81
C ILE A 328 -19.80 2.86 -12.34
N SER A 329 -18.96 3.63 -11.62
CA SER A 329 -18.59 4.98 -12.06
C SER A 329 -17.76 4.98 -13.35
N SER A 330 -16.87 4.01 -13.52
CA SER A 330 -16.06 3.88 -14.74
C SER A 330 -16.90 3.61 -15.98
N ARG A 331 -17.88 2.69 -15.90
CA ARG A 331 -18.77 2.35 -17.02
C ARG A 331 -19.78 3.46 -17.30
N LEU A 332 -20.51 3.90 -16.27
CA LEU A 332 -21.71 4.71 -16.46
C LEU A 332 -21.44 6.22 -16.48
N ILE A 333 -20.32 6.68 -15.93
CA ILE A 333 -19.98 8.10 -15.90
C ILE A 333 -18.74 8.38 -16.76
N LEU A 334 -17.62 7.69 -16.50
CA LEU A 334 -16.35 8.01 -17.16
C LEU A 334 -16.36 7.58 -18.64
N ASP A 335 -16.80 6.35 -18.95
CA ASP A 335 -16.86 5.88 -20.34
C ASP A 335 -18.11 6.41 -21.07
N ASP A 336 -19.31 6.09 -20.58
CA ASP A 336 -20.56 6.37 -21.29
C ASP A 336 -20.82 7.88 -21.49
N LEU A 337 -20.62 8.70 -20.46
CA LEU A 337 -20.89 10.12 -20.52
C LEU A 337 -19.67 10.96 -20.90
N LEU A 338 -18.54 10.71 -20.26
CA LEU A 338 -17.34 11.53 -20.45
C LEU A 338 -16.39 10.99 -21.54
N GLY A 339 -16.62 9.76 -22.05
CA GLY A 339 -15.79 9.16 -23.10
C GLY A 339 -14.36 8.87 -22.65
N ILE A 340 -14.13 8.71 -21.33
CA ILE A 340 -12.83 8.38 -20.74
C ILE A 340 -12.74 6.87 -20.53
N LYS A 341 -12.17 6.16 -21.51
CA LYS A 341 -12.04 4.69 -21.52
C LYS A 341 -10.76 4.19 -20.87
N ASP A 342 -9.66 4.89 -21.09
CA ASP A 342 -8.36 4.55 -20.54
C ASP A 342 -8.05 5.42 -19.32
N LEU A 343 -8.31 4.89 -18.13
CA LEU A 343 -8.06 5.59 -16.87
C LEU A 343 -6.58 5.78 -16.56
N ARG A 344 -5.68 5.01 -17.19
CA ARG A 344 -4.23 5.09 -16.94
C ARG A 344 -3.52 6.05 -17.86
N GLY A 345 -3.98 6.15 -19.12
CA GLY A 345 -3.34 6.96 -20.17
C GLY A 345 -4.02 8.28 -20.45
N SER A 346 -5.25 8.50 -19.97
CA SER A 346 -6.00 9.72 -20.23
C SER A 346 -5.47 10.90 -19.40
N ASN A 347 -5.17 12.00 -20.07
CA ASN A 347 -4.82 13.27 -19.42
C ASN A 347 -6.05 14.12 -19.02
N ARG A 348 -7.26 13.63 -19.26
CA ARG A 348 -8.54 14.30 -18.92
C ARG A 348 -9.04 13.94 -17.52
N ILE A 349 -8.43 12.97 -16.86
CA ILE A 349 -8.75 12.52 -15.51
C ILE A 349 -7.51 12.53 -14.64
N ASP A 350 -7.69 12.85 -13.35
CA ASP A 350 -6.70 12.67 -12.32
C ASP A 350 -7.34 12.11 -11.04
N PHE A 351 -6.54 11.65 -10.09
CA PHE A 351 -6.98 10.90 -8.93
C PHE A 351 -6.55 11.59 -7.65
N VAL A 352 -7.43 11.59 -6.65
CA VAL A 352 -7.20 12.21 -5.33
C VAL A 352 -7.44 11.17 -4.24
N GLY A 353 -6.39 10.77 -3.53
CA GLY A 353 -6.49 9.86 -2.40
C GLY A 353 -7.26 10.50 -1.24
N GLY A 354 -8.06 9.70 -0.54
CA GLY A 354 -8.97 10.15 0.51
C GLY A 354 -8.32 10.87 1.68
N LEU A 355 -7.01 10.68 1.90
CA LEU A 355 -6.26 11.42 2.92
C LEU A 355 -6.32 12.95 2.72
N ARG A 356 -6.42 13.42 1.47
CA ARG A 356 -6.57 14.86 1.15
C ARG A 356 -7.98 15.38 1.39
N GLY A 357 -8.95 14.50 1.59
CA GLY A 357 -10.34 14.83 1.86
C GLY A 357 -11.09 15.45 0.66
N LEU A 358 -12.40 15.60 0.81
CA LEU A 358 -13.27 16.17 -0.24
C LEU A 358 -13.05 17.66 -0.46
N GLY A 359 -12.45 18.37 0.50
CA GLY A 359 -12.06 19.77 0.35
C GLY A 359 -11.05 19.99 -0.79
N GLU A 360 -10.15 19.02 -1.02
CA GLU A 360 -9.21 19.08 -2.14
C GLU A 360 -9.93 18.95 -3.49
N LEU A 361 -10.96 18.13 -3.57
CA LEU A 361 -11.80 18.02 -4.78
C LEU A 361 -12.45 19.37 -5.11
N LYS A 362 -13.06 19.99 -4.08
CA LYS A 362 -13.66 21.31 -4.20
C LYS A 362 -12.63 22.36 -4.65
N ARG A 363 -11.47 22.40 -4.01
CA ARG A 363 -10.37 23.31 -4.35
C ARG A 363 -9.95 23.21 -5.82
N ARG A 364 -9.73 21.99 -6.32
CA ARG A 364 -9.28 21.74 -7.69
C ARG A 364 -10.32 22.14 -8.75
N VAL A 365 -11.60 22.01 -8.42
CA VAL A 365 -12.69 22.44 -9.32
C VAL A 365 -12.87 23.95 -9.24
N ASP A 366 -12.92 24.54 -8.05
CA ASP A 366 -13.13 25.97 -7.87
C ASP A 366 -11.97 26.83 -8.43
N SER A 367 -10.73 26.30 -8.42
CA SER A 367 -9.56 26.95 -9.03
C SER A 367 -9.57 26.93 -10.58
N GLY A 368 -10.47 26.15 -11.20
CA GLY A 368 -10.49 25.93 -12.64
C GLY A 368 -9.45 24.93 -13.15
N GLU A 369 -8.68 24.28 -12.27
CA GLU A 369 -7.77 23.19 -12.63
C GLU A 369 -8.53 22.00 -13.22
N MET A 370 -9.70 21.72 -12.64
CA MET A 370 -10.61 20.66 -13.06
C MET A 370 -12.02 21.21 -13.24
N ARG A 371 -12.85 20.54 -14.03
CA ARG A 371 -14.23 20.95 -14.29
C ARG A 371 -15.24 20.34 -13.33
N LEU A 372 -15.00 19.09 -12.91
CA LEU A 372 -15.87 18.38 -11.98
C LEU A 372 -15.05 17.37 -11.16
N ALA A 373 -15.61 16.97 -10.03
CA ALA A 373 -15.06 15.93 -9.17
C ALA A 373 -16.10 14.87 -8.83
N LEU A 374 -15.64 13.63 -8.65
CA LEU A 374 -16.46 12.49 -8.25
C LEU A 374 -15.80 11.80 -7.06
N ALA A 375 -16.50 11.78 -5.92
CA ALA A 375 -16.10 11.02 -4.75
C ALA A 375 -16.85 9.69 -4.70
N LEU A 376 -16.14 8.64 -4.29
CA LEU A 376 -16.65 7.29 -4.17
C LEU A 376 -16.70 6.87 -2.71
N TYR A 377 -17.56 5.90 -2.40
CA TYR A 377 -17.48 5.21 -1.12
C TYR A 377 -16.25 4.27 -1.10
N PRO A 378 -15.51 4.17 0.03
CA PRO A 378 -14.33 3.30 0.09
C PRO A 378 -14.68 1.84 -0.13
N VAL A 379 -13.82 1.11 -0.84
CA VAL A 379 -13.91 -0.35 -0.99
C VAL A 379 -13.66 -1.01 0.38
N SER A 380 -14.39 -2.07 0.68
CA SER A 380 -14.17 -2.86 1.91
C SER A 380 -13.09 -3.92 1.73
N MET A 381 -12.47 -4.36 2.84
CA MET A 381 -11.55 -5.51 2.81
C MET A 381 -12.23 -6.78 2.30
N GLN A 382 -13.51 -6.99 2.62
CA GLN A 382 -14.26 -8.16 2.14
C GLN A 382 -14.35 -8.14 0.60
N GLN A 383 -14.68 -7.01 -0.02
CA GLN A 383 -14.70 -6.88 -1.48
C GLN A 383 -13.35 -7.19 -2.12
N ILE A 384 -12.24 -6.71 -1.52
CA ILE A 384 -10.88 -7.02 -2.01
C ILE A 384 -10.60 -8.52 -1.92
N MET A 385 -10.95 -9.15 -0.81
CA MET A 385 -10.73 -10.59 -0.62
C MET A 385 -11.56 -11.41 -1.60
N ASP A 386 -12.84 -11.08 -1.80
CA ASP A 386 -13.74 -11.78 -2.72
C ASP A 386 -13.23 -11.70 -4.18
N ILE A 387 -12.75 -10.52 -4.59
CA ILE A 387 -12.14 -10.32 -5.93
C ILE A 387 -10.86 -11.15 -6.06
N ALA A 388 -9.97 -11.08 -5.08
CA ALA A 388 -8.71 -11.81 -5.12
C ALA A 388 -8.92 -13.34 -5.09
N ASP A 389 -9.92 -13.83 -4.35
CA ASP A 389 -10.29 -15.24 -4.29
C ASP A 389 -10.94 -15.73 -5.58
N SER A 390 -11.71 -14.90 -6.27
CA SER A 390 -12.27 -15.22 -7.60
C SER A 390 -11.21 -15.24 -8.72
N GLY A 391 -9.95 -14.84 -8.42
CA GLY A 391 -8.87 -14.72 -9.40
C GLY A 391 -9.02 -13.51 -10.34
N ASN A 392 -9.92 -12.61 -10.03
CA ASN A 392 -10.11 -11.36 -10.75
C ASN A 392 -9.15 -10.26 -10.29
N ILE A 393 -9.06 -9.20 -11.08
CA ILE A 393 -8.23 -8.03 -10.83
C ILE A 393 -9.12 -6.80 -10.68
N MET A 394 -8.84 -5.99 -9.68
CA MET A 394 -9.55 -4.74 -9.45
C MET A 394 -9.26 -3.72 -10.56
N PRO A 395 -10.23 -2.85 -10.88
CA PRO A 395 -9.95 -1.67 -11.69
C PRO A 395 -8.83 -0.83 -11.08
N PRO A 396 -8.05 -0.10 -11.90
CA PRO A 396 -6.97 0.73 -11.40
C PRO A 396 -7.49 1.84 -10.47
N LYS A 397 -6.67 2.21 -9.48
CA LYS A 397 -7.01 3.29 -8.54
C LYS A 397 -8.31 3.02 -7.74
N ALA A 398 -8.48 1.78 -7.29
CA ALA A 398 -9.65 1.35 -6.53
C ALA A 398 -9.42 1.39 -5.02
N THR A 399 -8.19 1.19 -4.55
CA THR A 399 -7.85 1.05 -3.13
C THR A 399 -6.81 2.08 -2.70
N TRP A 400 -6.97 2.61 -1.49
CA TRP A 400 -5.98 3.47 -0.84
C TRP A 400 -5.87 3.10 0.64
N PHE A 401 -4.83 2.32 0.97
CA PHE A 401 -4.58 1.92 2.36
C PHE A 401 -3.78 2.99 3.11
N GLU A 402 -4.25 3.33 4.31
CA GLU A 402 -3.57 4.22 5.25
C GLU A 402 -3.62 3.66 6.67
N PRO A 403 -2.60 3.93 7.50
CA PRO A 403 -1.31 4.58 7.19
C PRO A 403 -0.42 3.73 6.27
N LYS A 404 0.42 4.37 5.47
CA LYS A 404 1.47 3.67 4.72
C LYS A 404 2.53 3.11 5.67
N LEU A 405 3.03 1.90 5.40
CA LEU A 405 4.11 1.33 6.20
C LEU A 405 5.36 2.19 6.12
N ARG A 406 6.01 2.42 7.26
CA ARG A 406 7.36 2.99 7.28
C ARG A 406 8.39 1.96 6.88
N SER A 407 9.38 2.39 6.13
CA SER A 407 10.58 1.64 5.81
C SER A 407 11.66 1.95 6.85
N GLY A 408 12.59 1.01 7.09
CA GLY A 408 13.73 1.21 7.98
C GLY A 408 13.51 0.84 9.44
N LEU A 409 12.33 0.36 9.84
CA LEU A 409 12.12 -0.18 11.19
C LEU A 409 12.75 -1.56 11.35
N VAL A 410 12.72 -2.35 10.31
CA VAL A 410 13.36 -3.66 10.17
C VAL A 410 13.56 -3.99 8.70
N ILE A 411 14.62 -4.72 8.39
CA ILE A 411 15.04 -5.14 7.04
C ILE A 411 15.32 -6.63 7.09
N HIS A 412 14.94 -7.36 6.03
CA HIS A 412 15.19 -8.79 5.90
C HIS A 412 16.30 -9.06 4.88
N LYS A 413 17.40 -9.65 5.34
CA LYS A 413 18.54 -10.06 4.50
C LYS A 413 18.28 -11.43 3.90
N LEU A 414 18.68 -11.64 2.64
CA LEU A 414 18.39 -12.85 1.88
C LEU A 414 19.49 -13.93 1.95
N ILE A 415 20.39 -13.80 2.93
CA ILE A 415 21.50 -14.74 3.21
C ILE A 415 21.70 -14.90 4.71
#